data_2275e1a3c6bd98e01f2ae6126de65a48
#
_entry.id   2275e1a3c6bd98e01f2ae6126de65a48
#
_cell.length_a   1.000
_cell.length_b   1.000
_cell.length_c   1.000
_cell.angle_alpha   90.00
_cell.angle_beta   90.00
_cell.angle_gamma   90.00
#
_symmetry.space_group_name_H-M   'P 1'
#
loop_
_entity.id
_entity.type
_entity.pdbx_description
1 polymer ?
#
loop_
_entity_poly.entity_id
_entity_poly.type
_entity_poly.pdbx_seq_one_letter_code
_entity_poly.pdbx_strand_id
1 'polypeptide(L)' 'MGGGEEEIMQKMEQYILMQKIEKLQYKCLTIIEKSIKGSWAFNFWTNTFDKLEKNYNLIKNGEWINDNKF' A
#
# COMPACT_ATOMS: atom_id res chain seq x y z
N MET A 1 -24.62 19.32 8.48
CA MET A 1 -24.56 18.08 7.74
C MET A 1 -23.21 17.45 7.86
N GLY A 2 -23.20 16.24 8.36
CA GLY A 2 -21.95 15.56 8.58
C GLY A 2 -21.29 14.97 7.34
N GLY A 3 -22.00 14.91 6.22
CA GLY A 3 -21.50 14.21 5.05
C GLY A 3 -20.19 14.78 4.48
N GLY A 4 -20.08 16.10 4.44
CA GLY A 4 -18.89 16.73 3.90
C GLY A 4 -17.65 16.49 4.73
N GLU A 5 -17.80 16.48 6.04
CA GLU A 5 -16.69 16.25 6.94
C GLU A 5 -16.20 14.81 6.85
N GLU A 6 -17.12 13.87 6.76
CA GLU A 6 -16.76 12.46 6.63
C GLU A 6 -16.01 12.21 5.33
N GLU A 7 -16.43 12.83 4.23
CA GLU A 7 -15.73 12.66 2.97
C GLU A 7 -14.32 13.21 3.02
N ILE A 8 -14.13 14.35 3.66
CA ILE A 8 -12.80 14.94 3.80
C ILE A 8 -11.91 14.02 4.64
N MET A 9 -12.43 13.51 5.74
CA MET A 9 -11.67 12.62 6.61
C MET A 9 -11.30 11.33 5.89
N GLN A 10 -12.22 10.75 5.13
CA GLN A 10 -11.93 9.55 4.37
C GLN A 10 -10.85 9.78 3.33
N LYS A 11 -10.89 10.91 2.64
CA LYS A 11 -9.87 11.25 1.65
C LYS A 11 -8.51 11.44 2.30
N MET A 12 -8.47 12.06 3.47
CA MET A 12 -7.22 12.24 4.20
C MET A 12 -6.65 10.92 4.67
N GLU A 13 -7.48 10.04 5.20
CA GLU A 13 -7.04 8.70 5.60
C GLU A 13 -6.51 7.92 4.40
N GLN A 14 -7.22 7.99 3.29
CA GLN A 14 -6.80 7.34 2.06
C GLN A 14 -5.43 7.84 1.61
N TYR A 15 -5.23 9.14 1.64
CA TYR A 15 -3.96 9.74 1.25
C TYR A 15 -2.82 9.28 2.15
N ILE A 16 -3.06 9.27 3.46
CA ILE A 16 -2.06 8.83 4.43
C ILE A 16 -1.69 7.36 4.21
N LEU A 17 -2.69 6.51 3.99
CA LEU A 17 -2.45 5.10 3.73
C LEU A 17 -1.66 4.89 2.44
N MET A 18 -1.99 5.64 1.40
CA MET A 18 -1.26 5.56 0.14
C MET A 18 0.20 5.95 0.33
N GLN A 19 0.48 7.00 1.10
CA GLN A 19 1.85 7.40 1.38
C GLN A 19 2.61 6.35 2.18
N LYS A 20 1.95 5.74 3.15
CA LYS A 20 2.58 4.66 3.92
C LYS A 20 2.96 3.49 3.04
N ILE A 21 2.08 3.12 2.12
CA ILE A 21 2.35 2.02 1.20
C ILE A 21 3.50 2.38 0.27
N GLU A 22 3.53 3.61 -0.24
CA GLU A 22 4.63 4.05 -1.09
C GLU A 22 5.98 3.96 -0.38
N LYS A 23 6.03 4.36 0.89
CA LYS A 23 7.25 4.27 1.68
C LYS A 23 7.67 2.83 1.88
N LEU A 24 6.72 1.95 2.15
CA LEU A 24 7.01 0.52 2.31
C LEU A 24 7.48 -0.08 1.00
N GLN A 25 6.86 0.29 -0.12
CA GLN A 25 7.29 -0.17 -1.42
C GLN A 25 8.72 0.28 -1.73
N TYR A 26 9.06 1.49 -1.38
CA TYR A 26 10.42 2.00 -1.57
C TYR A 26 11.42 1.16 -0.78
N LYS A 27 11.09 0.84 0.47
CA LYS A 27 11.96 -0.02 1.28
C LYS A 27 12.09 -1.41 0.66
N CYS A 28 10.99 -1.96 0.16
CA CYS A 28 11.03 -3.25 -0.50
C CYS A 28 11.94 -3.23 -1.72
N LEU A 29 11.85 -2.19 -2.54
CA LEU A 29 12.71 -2.06 -3.71
C LEU A 29 14.18 -2.01 -3.32
N THR A 30 14.51 -1.26 -2.27
CA THR A 30 15.88 -1.16 -1.80
C THR A 30 16.42 -2.54 -1.39
N ILE A 31 15.60 -3.31 -0.69
CA ILE A 31 15.99 -4.65 -0.26
C ILE A 31 16.11 -5.59 -1.46
N ILE A 32 15.17 -5.50 -2.39
CA ILE A 32 15.19 -6.34 -3.59
C ILE A 32 16.46 -6.08 -4.41
N GLU A 33 16.82 -4.82 -4.57
CA GLU A 33 18.03 -4.46 -5.31
C GLU A 33 19.30 -5.04 -4.69
N LYS A 34 19.31 -5.13 -3.35
CA LYS A 34 20.46 -5.65 -2.62
C LYS A 34 20.44 -7.17 -2.50
N SER A 35 19.32 -7.80 -2.82
CA SER A 35 19.18 -9.24 -2.69
C SER A 35 19.65 -9.95 -3.94
N ILE A 36 20.13 -11.17 -3.75
CA ILE A 36 20.54 -12.02 -4.86
C ILE A 36 19.29 -12.56 -5.55
N LYS A 37 19.23 -12.42 -6.86
CA LYS A 37 18.10 -12.90 -7.64
C LYS A 37 17.92 -14.41 -7.42
N GLY A 38 16.68 -14.79 -7.19
CA GLY A 38 16.33 -16.18 -6.93
C GLY A 38 16.53 -16.63 -5.50
N SER A 39 17.07 -15.78 -4.64
CA SER A 39 17.17 -16.10 -3.22
C SER A 39 15.81 -16.01 -2.54
N TRP A 40 15.70 -16.63 -1.36
CA TRP A 40 14.48 -16.56 -0.56
C TRP A 40 14.08 -15.11 -0.28
N ALA A 41 15.05 -14.30 0.09
CA ALA A 41 14.78 -12.90 0.42
C ALA A 41 14.27 -12.13 -0.79
N PHE A 42 14.86 -12.35 -1.95
CA PHE A 42 14.41 -11.70 -3.18
C PHE A 42 12.95 -12.04 -3.47
N ASN A 43 12.61 -13.32 -3.40
CA ASN A 43 11.24 -13.77 -3.68
C ASN A 43 10.25 -13.24 -2.66
N PHE A 44 10.64 -13.26 -1.38
CA PHE A 44 9.80 -12.77 -0.31
C PHE A 44 9.47 -11.29 -0.49
N TRP A 45 10.47 -10.48 -0.74
CA TRP A 45 10.27 -9.04 -0.83
C TRP A 45 9.59 -8.63 -2.14
N THR A 46 9.80 -9.39 -3.21
CA THR A 46 9.07 -9.17 -4.44
C THR A 46 7.59 -9.44 -4.26
N ASN A 47 7.24 -10.53 -3.58
CA ASN A 47 5.85 -10.85 -3.28
C ASN A 47 5.23 -9.79 -2.36
N THR A 48 5.98 -9.32 -1.39
CA THR A 48 5.51 -8.27 -0.49
C THR A 48 5.23 -6.97 -1.26
N PHE A 49 6.11 -6.61 -2.17
CA PHE A 49 5.93 -5.44 -3.02
C PHE A 49 4.65 -5.56 -3.84
N ASP A 50 4.41 -6.72 -4.44
CA ASP A 50 3.20 -6.94 -5.25
C ASP A 50 1.94 -6.79 -4.40
N LYS A 51 1.95 -7.30 -3.18
CA LYS A 51 0.81 -7.18 -2.29
C LYS A 51 0.54 -5.71 -1.92
N LEU A 52 1.61 -4.97 -1.67
CA LEU A 52 1.48 -3.55 -1.37
C LEU A 52 0.92 -2.79 -2.56
N GLU A 53 1.34 -3.13 -3.76
CA GLU A 53 0.83 -2.50 -4.96
C GLU A 53 -0.65 -2.76 -5.14
N LYS A 54 -1.10 -3.98 -4.89
CA LYS A 54 -2.52 -4.30 -4.97
C LYS A 54 -3.32 -3.50 -3.96
N ASN A 55 -2.82 -3.40 -2.74
CA ASN A 55 -3.48 -2.61 -1.71
C ASN A 55 -3.53 -1.14 -2.08
N TYR A 56 -2.44 -0.62 -2.64
CA TYR A 56 -2.39 0.75 -3.10
C TYR A 56 -3.48 1.03 -4.13
N ASN A 57 -3.64 0.14 -5.10
CA ASN A 57 -4.64 0.29 -6.13
C ASN A 57 -6.06 0.22 -5.56
N LEU A 58 -6.30 -0.67 -4.60
CA LEU A 58 -7.60 -0.76 -3.95
C LEU A 58 -7.94 0.53 -3.21
N ILE A 59 -6.98 1.07 -2.50
CA ILE A 59 -7.17 2.33 -1.78
C ILE A 59 -7.43 3.47 -2.77
N LYS A 60 -6.64 3.51 -3.83
CA LYS A 60 -6.78 4.56 -4.85
C LYS A 60 -8.16 4.55 -5.49
N ASN A 61 -8.72 3.37 -5.69
CA ASN A 61 -10.04 3.22 -6.28
C ASN A 61 -11.16 3.34 -5.27
N GLY A 62 -10.85 3.46 -3.99
CA GLY A 62 -11.84 3.55 -2.94
C GLY A 62 -12.43 2.22 -2.50
N GLU A 63 -12.02 1.13 -3.10
CA GLU A 63 -12.55 -0.19 -2.81
C GLU A 63 -12.11 -0.71 -1.45
N TRP A 64 -10.91 -0.37 -1.05
CA TRP A 64 -10.36 -0.81 0.23
C TRP A 64 -11.21 -0.39 1.42
N ILE A 65 -11.78 0.80 1.35
CA ILE A 65 -12.54 1.37 2.47
C ILE A 65 -13.78 0.53 2.76
N ASN A 66 -14.39 0.00 1.73
CA ASN A 66 -15.62 -0.78 1.87
C ASN A 66 -15.39 -2.12 2.55
N ASP A 67 -14.20 -2.68 2.36
CA ASP A 67 -13.88 -3.98 2.91
C ASP A 67 -13.30 -3.91 4.31
N ASN A 68 -12.37 -3.03 4.52
CA ASN A 68 -11.79 -2.75 5.82
C ASN A 68 -11.38 -4.02 6.58
N LYS A 69 -10.71 -4.91 5.91
CA LYS A 69 -10.36 -6.21 6.50
C LYS A 69 -8.87 -6.38 6.70
N PHE A 70 -8.31 -5.45 7.38
CA PHE A 70 -6.90 -5.57 7.76
C PHE A 70 -6.78 -5.86 9.23
#